data_ea37481ff1a2bea5ede74a1d93264826
#
_entry.id   ea37481ff1a2bea5ede74a1d93264826
#
_cell.length_a   1.000
_cell.length_b   1.000
_cell.length_c   1.000
_cell.angle_alpha   90.00
_cell.angle_beta   90.00
_cell.angle_gamma   90.00
#
_symmetry.space_group_name_H-M   'P 1'
#
loop_
_entity.id
_entity.type
_entity.pdbx_description
1 polymer ?
#
loop_
_entity_poly.entity_id
_entity_poly.type
_entity_poly.pdbx_seq_one_letter_code
_entity_poly.pdbx_strand_id
1 'polypeptide(L)' 'MERCYFCRGHIVQRRIEHLHRWEGKIFLIKDLVADVCDQCGEIYLSPAVLERIDQVVEKSDTATEFITVPILSVA' A
#
# COMPACT_ATOMS: atom_id res chain seq x y z
N MET A 1 -14.73 7.08 6.25
CA MET A 1 -14.50 8.26 5.41
C MET A 1 -15.34 8.15 4.15
N GLU A 2 -16.15 9.16 3.88
CA GLU A 2 -17.06 9.12 2.72
C GLU A 2 -16.54 9.92 1.52
N ARG A 3 -15.70 10.93 1.78
CA ARG A 3 -15.18 11.80 0.74
C ARG A 3 -13.68 11.94 0.88
N CYS A 4 -13.01 12.05 -0.27
CA CYS A 4 -11.57 12.26 -0.31
C CYS A 4 -11.21 13.62 0.29
N TYR A 5 -10.18 13.63 1.12
CA TYR A 5 -9.69 14.83 1.77
C TYR A 5 -9.15 15.86 0.75
N PHE A 6 -8.58 15.36 -0.36
CA PHE A 6 -7.90 16.21 -1.34
C PHE A 6 -8.82 16.69 -2.46
N CYS A 7 -9.62 15.82 -3.05
CA CYS A 7 -10.42 16.15 -4.23
C CYS A 7 -11.92 16.06 -4.00
N ARG A 8 -12.35 15.59 -2.83
CA ARG A 8 -13.74 15.36 -2.45
C ARG A 8 -14.47 14.32 -3.29
N GLY A 9 -13.73 13.48 -4.00
CA GLY A 9 -14.30 12.33 -4.70
C GLY A 9 -14.82 11.28 -3.72
N HIS A 10 -15.47 10.25 -4.26
CA HIS A 10 -15.98 9.16 -3.45
C HIS A 10 -14.85 8.24 -3.00
N ILE A 11 -14.92 7.80 -1.74
CA ILE A 11 -14.03 6.80 -1.20
C ILE A 11 -14.71 5.44 -1.32
N VAL A 12 -14.00 4.49 -1.91
CA VAL A 12 -14.49 3.12 -2.07
C VAL A 12 -13.43 2.16 -1.54
N GLN A 13 -13.87 0.99 -1.09
CA GLN A 13 -12.94 -0.07 -0.70
C GLN A 13 -12.48 -0.81 -1.94
N ARG A 14 -11.17 -1.05 -2.04
CA ARG A 14 -10.59 -1.82 -3.12
C ARG A 14 -9.49 -2.73 -2.60
N ARG A 15 -9.30 -3.84 -3.29
CA ARG A 15 -8.15 -4.71 -3.07
C ARG A 15 -7.02 -4.20 -3.94
N ILE A 16 -5.90 -3.84 -3.32
CA ILE A 16 -4.78 -3.20 -4.00
C ILE A 16 -3.48 -3.94 -3.71
N GLU A 17 -2.46 -3.60 -4.50
CA GLU A 17 -1.08 -3.93 -4.20
C GLU A 17 -0.41 -2.66 -3.68
N HIS A 18 0.37 -2.78 -2.61
CA HIS A 18 1.00 -1.65 -1.95
C HIS A 18 2.49 -1.89 -1.79
N LEU A 19 3.30 -0.96 -2.31
CA LEU A 19 4.73 -0.96 -2.04
C LEU A 19 4.97 -0.30 -0.68
N HIS A 20 5.61 -1.04 0.21
CA HIS A 20 5.85 -0.59 1.57
C HIS A 20 7.34 -0.62 1.87
N ARG A 21 7.85 0.48 2.39
CA ARG A 21 9.26 0.59 2.81
C ARG A 21 9.33 0.43 4.32
N TRP A 22 10.19 -0.48 4.77
CA TRP A 22 10.37 -0.75 6.19
C TRP A 22 11.82 -1.16 6.45
N GLU A 23 12.48 -0.45 7.35
CA GLU A 23 13.88 -0.68 7.72
C GLU A 23 14.83 -0.82 6.52
N GLY A 24 14.68 0.08 5.55
CA GLY A 24 15.53 0.10 4.36
C GLY A 24 15.20 -0.95 3.31
N LYS A 25 14.17 -1.75 3.54
CA LYS A 25 13.71 -2.76 2.60
C LYS A 25 12.40 -2.33 1.95
N ILE A 26 12.15 -2.84 0.75
CA ILE A 26 10.92 -2.57 0.01
C ILE A 26 10.16 -3.88 -0.13
N PHE A 27 8.87 -3.85 0.21
CA PHE A 27 7.99 -5.00 0.11
C PHE A 27 6.80 -4.67 -0.78
N LEU A 28 6.39 -5.62 -1.62
CA LEU A 28 5.13 -5.53 -2.34
C LEU A 28 4.10 -6.37 -1.58
N ILE A 29 3.09 -5.70 -1.06
CA ILE A 29 2.03 -6.35 -0.28
C ILE A 29 0.82 -6.49 -1.17
N LYS A 30 0.42 -7.74 -1.42
CA LYS A 30 -0.72 -8.06 -2.28
C LYS A 30 -1.99 -8.24 -1.46
N ASP A 31 -3.12 -8.09 -2.13
CA ASP A 31 -4.44 -8.37 -1.55
C ASP A 31 -4.76 -7.51 -0.33
N LEU A 32 -4.25 -6.29 -0.32
CA LEU A 32 -4.53 -5.34 0.75
C LEU A 32 -5.84 -4.62 0.46
N VAL A 33 -6.80 -4.73 1.39
CA VAL A 33 -8.05 -3.99 1.28
C VAL A 33 -7.88 -2.62 1.90
N ALA A 34 -8.08 -1.58 1.12
CA ALA A 34 -7.89 -0.21 1.56
C ALA A 34 -8.98 0.70 1.01
N ASP A 35 -9.12 1.85 1.64
CA ASP A 35 -9.99 2.91 1.14
C ASP A 35 -9.26 3.70 0.06
N VAL A 36 -9.89 3.86 -1.09
CA VAL A 36 -9.27 4.51 -2.24
C VAL A 36 -10.25 5.54 -2.81
N CYS A 37 -9.74 6.72 -3.15
CA CYS A 37 -10.55 7.70 -3.86
C CYS A 37 -10.72 7.25 -5.32
N ASP A 38 -11.95 7.14 -5.80
CA ASP A 38 -12.23 6.70 -7.16
C ASP A 38 -11.95 7.80 -8.19
N GLN A 39 -11.70 9.03 -7.75
CA GLN A 39 -11.43 10.15 -8.63
C GLN A 39 -9.95 10.44 -8.78
N CYS A 40 -9.21 10.65 -7.67
CA CYS A 40 -7.79 11.00 -7.71
C CYS A 40 -6.85 9.83 -7.41
N GLY A 41 -7.38 8.69 -6.95
CA GLY A 41 -6.57 7.51 -6.66
C GLY A 41 -5.86 7.54 -5.31
N GLU A 42 -6.11 8.55 -4.47
CA GLU A 42 -5.48 8.61 -3.15
C GLU A 42 -5.87 7.40 -2.31
N ILE A 43 -4.89 6.83 -1.61
CA ILE A 43 -5.07 5.63 -0.81
C ILE A 43 -5.03 6.01 0.67
N TYR A 44 -5.99 5.52 1.42
CA TYR A 44 -6.10 5.75 2.86
C TYR A 44 -5.93 4.44 3.60
N LEU A 45 -4.95 4.40 4.49
CA LEU A 45 -4.66 3.21 5.30
C LEU A 45 -5.07 3.49 6.74
N SER A 46 -6.03 2.70 7.23
CA SER A 46 -6.47 2.81 8.62
C SER A 46 -5.39 2.25 9.56
N PRO A 47 -5.43 2.59 10.86
CA PRO A 47 -4.53 1.99 11.83
C PRO A 47 -4.57 0.47 11.85
N ALA A 48 -5.75 -0.13 11.67
CA ALA A 48 -5.90 -1.58 11.63
C ALA A 48 -5.19 -2.17 10.41
N VAL A 49 -5.28 -1.51 9.25
CA VAL A 49 -4.60 -1.96 8.03
C VAL A 49 -3.09 -1.82 8.20
N LEU A 50 -2.62 -0.72 8.79
CA LEU A 50 -1.19 -0.53 9.04
C LEU A 50 -0.63 -1.61 9.96
N GLU A 51 -1.38 -1.99 10.98
CA GLU A 51 -0.99 -3.08 11.87
C GLU A 51 -0.89 -4.41 11.14
N ARG A 52 -1.82 -4.68 10.22
CA ARG A 52 -1.75 -5.89 9.38
C ARG A 52 -0.50 -5.88 8.49
N ILE A 53 -0.16 -4.73 7.93
CA ILE A 53 1.04 -4.58 7.12
C ILE A 53 2.27 -4.93 7.96
N ASP A 54 2.36 -4.38 9.16
CA ASP A 54 3.49 -4.64 10.07
C ASP A 54 3.62 -6.13 10.38
N GLN A 55 2.51 -6.80 10.65
CA GLN A 55 2.51 -8.24 10.93
C GLN A 55 3.01 -9.06 9.74
N VAL A 56 2.61 -8.70 8.53
CA VAL A 56 3.03 -9.39 7.32
C VAL A 56 4.52 -9.16 7.05
N VAL A 57 4.98 -7.92 7.24
CA VAL A 57 6.38 -7.56 7.01
C VAL A 57 7.31 -8.26 8.02
N GLU A 58 6.88 -8.43 9.25
CA GLU A 58 7.65 -9.16 10.25
C GLU A 58 7.92 -10.61 9.85
N LYS A 59 7.07 -11.16 8.99
CA LYS A 59 7.21 -12.54 8.48
C LYS A 59 7.76 -12.57 7.05
N SER A 60 8.51 -11.54 6.65
CA SER A 60 8.99 -11.40 5.28
C SER A 60 9.96 -12.51 4.87
N ASP A 61 10.58 -13.19 5.81
CA ASP A 61 11.44 -14.34 5.52
C ASP A 61 10.69 -15.53 4.95
N THR A 62 9.35 -15.53 5.04
CA THR A 62 8.51 -16.57 4.43
C THR A 62 8.14 -16.25 2.98
N ALA A 63 8.59 -15.13 2.43
CA ALA A 63 8.28 -14.74 1.07
C ALA A 63 8.83 -15.76 0.06
N THR A 64 7.99 -16.13 -0.91
CA THR A 64 8.36 -17.08 -1.96
C THR A 64 8.38 -16.45 -3.35
N GLU A 65 7.88 -15.23 -3.48
CA GLU A 65 7.84 -14.49 -4.74
C GLU A 65 8.64 -13.20 -4.61
N PHE A 66 9.32 -12.83 -5.68
CA PHE A 66 10.15 -11.62 -5.70
C PHE A 66 9.94 -10.87 -7.01
N ILE A 67 10.05 -9.54 -6.95
CA ILE A 67 10.02 -8.69 -8.13
C ILE A 67 11.36 -7.97 -8.28
N THR A 68 11.67 -7.59 -9.53
CA THR A 68 12.83 -6.75 -9.82
C THR A 68 12.37 -5.32 -9.96
N VAL A 69 13.04 -4.40 -9.27
CA VAL A 69 12.72 -2.97 -9.34
C VAL A 69 13.84 -2.25 -10.07
N PRO A 70 13.55 -1.60 -11.23
CA PRO A 70 14.54 -0.81 -11.93
C PRO A 70 14.98 0.40 -11.09
N ILE A 71 16.27 0.72 -11.19
CA ILE A 71 16.81 1.90 -10.55
C ILE A 71 17.14 2.91 -11.64
N LEU A 72 16.55 4.10 -11.54
CA LEU A 72 16.77 5.17 -12.49
C LEU A 72 17.35 6.37 -11.75
N SER A 73 18.26 7.07 -12.39
CA SER A 73 18.82 8.30 -11.84
C SER A 73 18.41 9.48 -12.69
N VAL A 74 18.03 10.58 -12.05
CA VAL A 74 17.69 11.83 -12.74
C VAL A 74 18.85 12.82 -12.78
N ALA A 75 19.96 12.50 -12.10
CA ALA A 75 21.13 13.37 -12.05
C ALA A 75 22.22 12.87 -12.99
#